data_94c44ba34a3d0a1f78096c017df2408d
#
_entry.id   94c44ba34a3d0a1f78096c017df2408d
#
_cell.length_a   1.000
_cell.length_b   1.000
_cell.length_c   1.000
_cell.angle_alpha   90.00
_cell.angle_beta   90.00
_cell.angle_gamma   90.00
#
_symmetry.space_group_name_H-M   'P 1'
#
loop_
_entity.id
_entity.type
_entity.pdbx_description
1 polymer ?
#
loop_
_entity_poly.entity_id
_entity_poly.type
_entity_poly.pdbx_seq_one_letter_code
_entity_poly.pdbx_strand_id
1 'polypeptide(L)'
;MLSEQPVLGTRGMVACAHYLATQAGLSILTQGGNAIDAAIAANAAMTVVYPSSCSAGGDIFMLIWEAKSRRLYALNGSGRAPRGMTPEYLLSRNMQEIPETGPLSINVPGAVDGWFEALGRFGRLSAETIFAPAVAYAEEGMPVSPKLSGWIRRGERILKPWESTTAVFLPGGQPLKPGAILRQPDLARTYRMLAKDGRDAFYRGPLGRSITGYVQRCGGVLSQEDLQAHRSDWVEAISTNYRGYDVFEFPPNSQGIAALEMLNILEGFDLKSLGHQTAEYLHLLLEAKKLAFADRDRYVSDPAFVDVPVDRLLSKAYAEEQRGRIDPKKATPYFVAGREKDGDTTYLCAADSEGNVVSLIQSLYHGFGSGIIGGDTGVLLHNRGSYFSLDPRHVNYLQPGKRTMHTLTPAMVFKNGVPHIALGSMGGDAQPQIHVQILSAIIDFGLNVQQAITAPRWRSGRVRVASPHKGRKVSGQRGVDEHLEGNIVEAVMMERRFMSGVALELDLLGHRTIVESLWEDGMGHAQAILINPDTHIFEGAADPRCDGLALGW
;
A
#
# COMPACT_ATOMS: atom_id res chain seq x y z
N MET A 1 -26.08 -3.89 9.58
CA MET A 1 -25.86 -2.54 9.01
C MET A 1 -24.42 -2.18 9.30
N LEU A 2 -23.64 -1.80 8.30
CA LEU A 2 -22.32 -1.21 8.52
C LEU A 2 -22.49 0.17 9.16
N SER A 3 -21.64 0.53 10.11
CA SER A 3 -21.68 1.88 10.70
C SER A 3 -21.23 2.89 9.63
N GLU A 4 -22.01 3.95 9.43
CA GLU A 4 -21.63 5.11 8.62
C GLU A 4 -21.04 6.23 9.49
N GLN A 5 -20.89 5.98 10.79
CA GLN A 5 -20.34 6.91 11.75
C GLN A 5 -18.89 6.55 12.09
N PRO A 6 -17.98 7.53 12.19
CA PRO A 6 -16.63 7.30 12.65
C PRO A 6 -16.59 6.91 14.13
N VAL A 7 -15.51 6.25 14.54
CA VAL A 7 -15.20 6.04 15.94
C VAL A 7 -14.59 7.31 16.51
N LEU A 8 -15.07 7.76 17.67
CA LEU A 8 -14.59 8.98 18.31
C LEU A 8 -13.56 8.65 19.42
N GLY A 9 -12.56 9.51 19.57
CA GLY A 9 -11.56 9.44 20.63
C GLY A 9 -11.06 10.82 21.02
N THR A 10 -10.61 10.98 22.28
CA THR A 10 -10.11 12.25 22.81
C THR A 10 -8.65 12.21 23.22
N ARG A 11 -8.07 11.02 23.43
CA ARG A 11 -6.69 10.83 23.90
C ARG A 11 -5.79 10.14 22.89
N GLY A 12 -6.38 9.43 21.94
CA GLY A 12 -5.65 8.76 20.89
C GLY A 12 -6.58 7.97 19.98
N MET A 13 -6.07 7.64 18.81
CA MET A 13 -6.79 6.88 17.79
C MET A 13 -5.82 6.02 17.00
N VAL A 14 -6.22 4.79 16.70
CA VAL A 14 -5.51 3.88 15.79
C VAL A 14 -6.51 3.29 14.80
N ALA A 15 -6.19 3.29 13.52
CA ALA A 15 -6.99 2.64 12.49
C ALA A 15 -6.10 1.75 11.60
N CYS A 16 -6.45 0.46 11.50
CA CYS A 16 -5.70 -0.54 10.75
C CYS A 16 -6.62 -1.43 9.91
N ALA A 17 -6.04 -2.16 8.96
CA ALA A 17 -6.76 -3.12 8.12
C ALA A 17 -7.14 -4.44 8.83
N HIS A 18 -6.73 -4.63 10.09
CA HIS A 18 -7.09 -5.78 10.91
C HIS A 18 -7.29 -5.39 12.38
N TYR A 19 -8.40 -5.85 12.99
CA TYR A 19 -8.80 -5.45 14.35
C TYR A 19 -7.77 -5.78 15.44
N LEU A 20 -7.04 -6.92 15.36
CA LEU A 20 -6.00 -7.28 16.32
C LEU A 20 -4.80 -6.31 16.26
N ALA A 21 -4.46 -5.83 15.08
CA ALA A 21 -3.41 -4.83 14.93
C ALA A 21 -3.83 -3.47 15.50
N THR A 22 -5.10 -3.08 15.28
CA THR A 22 -5.66 -1.88 15.90
C THR A 22 -5.60 -1.97 17.42
N GLN A 23 -5.98 -3.13 17.98
CA GLN A 23 -5.88 -3.40 19.42
C GLN A 23 -4.42 -3.32 19.93
N ALA A 24 -3.46 -3.88 19.18
CA ALA A 24 -2.04 -3.79 19.54
C ALA A 24 -1.58 -2.33 19.63
N GLY A 25 -1.87 -1.51 18.61
CA GLY A 25 -1.52 -0.08 18.60
C GLY A 25 -2.19 0.69 19.75
N LEU A 26 -3.49 0.47 19.99
CA LEU A 26 -4.20 1.10 21.09
C LEU A 26 -3.63 0.70 22.46
N SER A 27 -3.25 -0.57 22.63
CA SER A 27 -2.63 -1.03 23.89
C SER A 27 -1.32 -0.30 24.19
N ILE A 28 -0.54 0.04 23.18
CA ILE A 28 0.70 0.81 23.32
C ILE A 28 0.41 2.27 23.71
N LEU A 29 -0.58 2.92 23.10
CA LEU A 29 -1.02 4.27 23.53
C LEU A 29 -1.44 4.27 25.00
N THR A 30 -2.23 3.29 25.44
CA THR A 30 -2.71 3.20 26.83
C THR A 30 -1.60 2.88 27.84
N GLN A 31 -0.49 2.31 27.40
CA GLN A 31 0.70 2.08 28.21
C GLN A 31 1.67 3.30 28.25
N GLY A 32 1.29 4.44 27.67
CA GLY A 32 2.07 5.68 27.66
C GLY A 32 3.00 5.82 26.45
N GLY A 33 2.89 4.96 25.45
CA GLY A 33 3.53 5.14 24.15
C GLY A 33 2.92 6.31 23.38
N ASN A 34 3.66 6.84 22.42
CA ASN A 34 3.17 7.86 21.49
C ASN A 34 2.61 7.25 20.18
N ALA A 35 2.18 8.10 19.27
CA ALA A 35 1.62 7.68 17.97
C ALA A 35 2.61 6.84 17.14
N ILE A 36 3.92 7.09 17.27
CA ILE A 36 4.96 6.36 16.53
C ILE A 36 5.12 4.95 17.11
N ASP A 37 5.21 4.82 18.42
CA ASP A 37 5.26 3.53 19.13
C ASP A 37 4.04 2.68 18.76
N ALA A 38 2.84 3.28 18.79
CA ALA A 38 1.59 2.63 18.47
C ALA A 38 1.51 2.17 17.01
N ALA A 39 1.95 3.03 16.07
CA ALA A 39 1.95 2.70 14.65
C ALA A 39 2.89 1.53 14.33
N ILE A 40 4.07 1.47 14.96
CA ILE A 40 5.03 0.39 14.76
C ILE A 40 4.56 -0.89 15.42
N ALA A 41 3.98 -0.85 16.63
CA ALA A 41 3.40 -2.02 17.27
C ALA A 41 2.23 -2.60 16.45
N ALA A 42 1.34 -1.74 15.94
CA ALA A 42 0.27 -2.14 15.05
C ALA A 42 0.82 -2.74 13.75
N ASN A 43 1.86 -2.14 13.17
CA ASN A 43 2.47 -2.64 11.94
C ASN A 43 3.17 -4.00 12.16
N ALA A 44 3.90 -4.17 13.25
CA ALA A 44 4.49 -5.45 13.63
C ALA A 44 3.40 -6.54 13.82
N ALA A 45 2.30 -6.22 14.52
CA ALA A 45 1.15 -7.10 14.64
C ALA A 45 0.51 -7.43 13.29
N MET A 46 0.39 -6.45 12.37
CA MET A 46 -0.12 -6.67 11.01
C MET A 46 0.67 -7.74 10.26
N THR A 47 1.99 -7.81 10.42
CA THR A 47 2.81 -8.84 9.75
C THR A 47 2.48 -10.26 10.20
N VAL A 48 1.89 -10.41 11.38
CA VAL A 48 1.44 -11.69 11.95
C VAL A 48 0.02 -12.01 11.51
N VAL A 49 -0.89 -11.02 11.61
CA VAL A 49 -2.33 -11.25 11.45
C VAL A 49 -2.82 -11.04 10.01
N TYR A 50 -1.99 -10.39 9.17
CA TYR A 50 -2.30 -10.05 7.78
C TYR A 50 -1.17 -10.42 6.81
N PRO A 51 -0.62 -11.65 6.91
CA PRO A 51 0.64 -12.06 6.27
C PRO A 51 0.59 -12.11 4.74
N SER A 52 -0.61 -12.08 4.15
CA SER A 52 -0.75 -12.01 2.70
C SER A 52 -0.24 -10.69 2.12
N SER A 53 -0.27 -9.61 2.89
CA SER A 53 -0.06 -8.25 2.38
C SER A 53 1.16 -7.55 2.96
N CYS A 54 1.62 -7.96 4.15
CA CYS A 54 2.77 -7.33 4.82
C CYS A 54 3.60 -8.33 5.64
N SER A 55 4.87 -8.01 5.85
CA SER A 55 5.83 -8.79 6.64
C SER A 55 7.04 -7.93 7.02
N ALA A 56 7.81 -8.35 8.02
CA ALA A 56 9.14 -7.79 8.32
C ALA A 56 10.10 -7.85 7.11
N GLY A 57 9.80 -8.71 6.13
CA GLY A 57 10.51 -8.83 4.85
C GLY A 57 9.96 -7.95 3.73
N GLY A 58 9.17 -6.93 4.04
CA GLY A 58 8.58 -5.97 3.11
C GLY A 58 9.28 -4.63 3.07
N ASP A 59 8.62 -3.66 2.38
CA ASP A 59 8.99 -2.25 2.32
C ASP A 59 8.03 -1.39 3.12
N ILE A 60 8.49 -0.23 3.60
CA ILE A 60 7.69 0.68 4.43
C ILE A 60 7.91 2.13 4.04
N PHE A 61 6.84 2.93 4.05
CA PHE A 61 6.89 4.39 4.00
C PHE A 61 6.07 4.98 5.15
N MET A 62 6.56 6.07 5.74
CA MET A 62 5.88 6.78 6.80
C MET A 62 5.89 8.28 6.58
N LEU A 63 4.75 8.93 6.82
CA LEU A 63 4.66 10.35 7.11
C LEU A 63 4.44 10.49 8.62
N ILE A 64 5.29 11.26 9.29
CA ILE A 64 5.28 11.45 10.74
C ILE A 64 5.21 12.95 11.03
N TRP A 65 4.09 13.40 11.58
CA TRP A 65 4.02 14.74 12.16
C TRP A 65 4.45 14.69 13.62
N GLU A 66 5.49 15.41 13.95
CA GLU A 66 5.91 15.61 15.34
C GLU A 66 5.37 16.96 15.86
N ALA A 67 4.43 16.88 16.78
CA ALA A 67 3.76 18.07 17.31
C ALA A 67 4.72 19.03 18.03
N LYS A 68 5.72 18.51 18.73
CA LYS A 68 6.72 19.31 19.48
C LYS A 68 7.54 20.21 18.57
N SER A 69 8.06 19.69 17.46
CA SER A 69 8.83 20.46 16.47
C SER A 69 7.95 21.15 15.43
N ARG A 70 6.66 20.80 15.37
CA ARG A 70 5.71 21.22 14.32
C ARG A 70 6.25 20.94 12.92
N ARG A 71 6.80 19.77 12.72
CA ARG A 71 7.41 19.36 11.45
C ARG A 71 6.87 18.02 10.97
N LEU A 72 6.63 17.95 9.65
CA LEU A 72 6.33 16.71 8.95
C LEU A 72 7.64 16.07 8.49
N TYR A 73 7.81 14.79 8.79
CA TYR A 73 8.94 13.96 8.38
C TYR A 73 8.44 12.84 7.49
N ALA A 74 9.20 12.52 6.44
CA ALA A 74 8.91 11.40 5.55
C ALA A 74 10.08 10.40 5.58
N LEU A 75 9.78 9.13 5.86
CA LEU A 75 10.75 8.04 5.94
C LEU A 75 10.54 7.04 4.82
N ASN A 76 11.55 6.89 3.94
CA ASN A 76 11.60 5.92 2.86
C ASN A 76 12.36 4.67 3.28
N GLY A 77 11.64 3.63 3.69
CA GLY A 77 12.17 2.30 3.99
C GLY A 77 11.97 1.31 2.84
N SER A 78 12.03 1.76 1.58
CA SER A 78 12.03 0.84 0.44
C SER A 78 13.43 0.29 0.15
N GLY A 79 13.47 -0.98 -0.22
CA GLY A 79 14.72 -1.67 -0.50
C GLY A 79 15.26 -1.44 -1.92
N ARG A 80 16.56 -1.61 -2.06
CA ARG A 80 17.26 -1.51 -3.34
C ARG A 80 17.41 -2.88 -4.00
N ALA A 81 17.53 -2.89 -5.33
CA ALA A 81 17.89 -4.10 -6.08
C ALA A 81 19.24 -4.64 -5.58
N PRO A 82 19.35 -5.96 -5.33
CA PRO A 82 20.62 -6.59 -4.97
C PRO A 82 21.70 -6.31 -6.01
N ARG A 83 22.96 -6.21 -5.58
CA ARG A 83 24.09 -5.96 -6.48
C ARG A 83 24.26 -7.04 -7.54
N GLY A 84 23.90 -8.28 -7.21
CA GLY A 84 23.93 -9.40 -8.16
C GLY A 84 22.76 -9.42 -9.13
N MET A 85 21.74 -8.56 -8.97
CA MET A 85 20.58 -8.48 -9.85
C MET A 85 20.86 -7.48 -10.97
N THR A 86 21.41 -7.97 -12.07
CA THR A 86 21.68 -7.15 -13.25
C THR A 86 20.83 -7.58 -14.44
N PRO A 87 20.57 -6.69 -15.42
CA PRO A 87 19.88 -7.07 -16.64
C PRO A 87 20.59 -8.23 -17.39
N GLU A 88 21.94 -8.18 -17.46
CA GLU A 88 22.75 -9.21 -18.13
C GLU A 88 22.60 -10.58 -17.43
N TYR A 89 22.54 -10.59 -16.11
CA TYR A 89 22.30 -11.82 -15.33
C TYR A 89 20.96 -12.47 -15.70
N LEU A 90 19.91 -11.68 -15.84
CA LEU A 90 18.57 -12.16 -16.21
C LEU A 90 18.50 -12.59 -17.70
N LEU A 91 19.03 -11.74 -18.59
CA LEU A 91 19.06 -12.02 -20.02
C LEU A 91 19.89 -13.29 -20.37
N SER A 92 20.99 -13.54 -19.63
CA SER A 92 21.77 -14.76 -19.79
C SER A 92 20.99 -16.05 -19.44
N ARG A 93 19.87 -15.90 -18.73
CA ARG A 93 18.92 -16.97 -18.38
C ARG A 93 17.68 -16.99 -19.26
N ASN A 94 17.70 -16.27 -20.40
CA ASN A 94 16.58 -16.11 -21.33
C ASN A 94 15.33 -15.47 -20.68
N MET A 95 15.50 -14.68 -19.63
CA MET A 95 14.40 -13.95 -18.98
C MET A 95 14.21 -12.60 -19.65
N GLN A 96 13.02 -12.33 -20.16
CA GLN A 96 12.65 -11.05 -20.78
C GLN A 96 11.98 -10.11 -19.76
N GLU A 97 11.54 -10.64 -18.63
CA GLU A 97 10.94 -9.91 -17.51
C GLU A 97 11.45 -10.54 -16.21
N ILE A 98 11.45 -9.77 -15.13
CA ILE A 98 11.72 -10.29 -13.80
C ILE A 98 10.53 -11.14 -13.36
N PRO A 99 10.73 -12.36 -12.85
CA PRO A 99 9.63 -13.20 -12.37
C PRO A 99 8.80 -12.49 -11.31
N GLU A 100 7.47 -12.64 -11.35
CA GLU A 100 6.59 -12.05 -10.35
C GLU A 100 6.73 -12.69 -8.96
N THR A 101 7.19 -13.92 -8.88
CA THR A 101 7.36 -14.68 -7.63
C THR A 101 8.72 -15.39 -7.60
N GLY A 102 9.09 -15.90 -6.43
CA GLY A 102 10.34 -16.62 -6.27
C GLY A 102 11.53 -15.72 -5.96
N PRO A 103 12.75 -16.31 -5.90
CA PRO A 103 13.91 -15.67 -5.28
C PRO A 103 14.47 -14.48 -6.08
N LEU A 104 14.22 -14.41 -7.40
CA LEU A 104 14.72 -13.33 -8.26
C LEU A 104 13.83 -12.07 -8.23
N SER A 105 12.66 -12.14 -7.62
CA SER A 105 11.81 -10.97 -7.43
C SER A 105 12.11 -10.19 -6.13
N ILE A 106 13.03 -10.69 -5.31
CA ILE A 106 13.32 -10.16 -3.98
C ILE A 106 14.34 -9.02 -4.08
N ASN A 107 13.97 -7.82 -3.63
CA ASN A 107 14.90 -6.75 -3.30
C ASN A 107 15.30 -6.84 -1.82
N VAL A 108 16.17 -5.94 -1.37
CA VAL A 108 16.52 -5.82 0.05
C VAL A 108 15.27 -5.44 0.85
N PRO A 109 14.86 -6.21 1.88
CA PRO A 109 13.75 -5.82 2.75
C PRO A 109 14.10 -4.57 3.56
N GLY A 110 13.21 -3.57 3.59
CA GLY A 110 13.48 -2.31 4.26
C GLY A 110 12.62 -2.01 5.49
N ALA A 111 11.54 -2.77 5.73
CA ALA A 111 10.58 -2.47 6.79
C ALA A 111 11.19 -2.42 8.20
N VAL A 112 12.05 -3.39 8.55
CA VAL A 112 12.69 -3.45 9.88
C VAL A 112 13.60 -2.24 10.11
N ASP A 113 14.35 -1.81 9.10
CA ASP A 113 15.19 -0.62 9.20
C ASP A 113 14.33 0.64 9.45
N GLY A 114 13.23 0.78 8.70
CA GLY A 114 12.29 1.87 8.89
C GLY A 114 11.67 1.91 10.30
N TRP A 115 11.35 0.75 10.90
CA TRP A 115 10.87 0.70 12.27
C TRP A 115 11.89 1.26 13.25
N PHE A 116 13.14 0.80 13.18
CA PHE A 116 14.18 1.23 14.11
C PHE A 116 14.64 2.67 13.87
N GLU A 117 14.63 3.17 12.63
CA GLU A 117 14.87 4.58 12.33
C GLU A 117 13.79 5.49 12.97
N ALA A 118 12.52 5.14 12.85
CA ALA A 118 11.44 5.90 13.44
C ALA A 118 11.42 5.81 14.98
N LEU A 119 11.61 4.61 15.55
CA LEU A 119 11.69 4.41 17.00
C LEU A 119 12.90 5.11 17.62
N GLY A 120 14.06 5.02 16.98
CA GLY A 120 15.29 5.67 17.48
C GLY A 120 15.19 7.19 17.52
N ARG A 121 14.36 7.78 16.64
CA ARG A 121 14.21 9.23 16.57
C ARG A 121 13.06 9.76 17.42
N PHE A 122 11.94 9.05 17.47
CA PHE A 122 10.68 9.55 18.03
C PHE A 122 10.05 8.62 19.08
N GLY A 123 10.49 7.36 19.19
CA GLY A 123 9.90 6.38 20.09
C GLY A 123 10.14 6.72 21.57
N ARG A 124 9.26 6.23 22.43
CA ARG A 124 9.31 6.39 23.89
C ARG A 124 9.47 5.08 24.63
N LEU A 125 8.81 4.04 24.13
CA LEU A 125 8.82 2.74 24.77
C LEU A 125 9.95 1.85 24.25
N SER A 126 10.30 0.84 25.02
CA SER A 126 11.29 -0.13 24.58
C SER A 126 10.77 -0.98 23.41
N ALA A 127 11.68 -1.44 22.56
CA ALA A 127 11.33 -2.36 21.47
C ALA A 127 10.66 -3.64 21.99
N GLU A 128 11.03 -4.09 23.20
CA GLU A 128 10.40 -5.24 23.86
C GLU A 128 8.90 -5.00 24.10
N THR A 129 8.55 -3.82 24.64
CA THR A 129 7.15 -3.43 24.86
C THR A 129 6.40 -3.30 23.53
N ILE A 130 7.01 -2.67 22.53
CA ILE A 130 6.39 -2.39 21.23
C ILE A 130 6.11 -3.67 20.44
N PHE A 131 7.03 -4.64 20.47
CA PHE A 131 6.85 -5.91 19.75
C PHE A 131 6.10 -6.99 20.54
N ALA A 132 5.83 -6.79 21.84
CA ALA A 132 5.15 -7.78 22.67
C ALA A 132 3.81 -8.28 22.11
N PRO A 133 2.89 -7.43 21.56
CA PRO A 133 1.66 -7.91 20.95
C PRO A 133 1.90 -8.81 19.73
N ALA A 134 2.86 -8.47 18.87
CA ALA A 134 3.21 -9.27 17.69
C ALA A 134 3.79 -10.63 18.11
N VAL A 135 4.64 -10.65 19.15
CA VAL A 135 5.18 -11.89 19.74
C VAL A 135 4.05 -12.78 20.25
N ALA A 136 3.11 -12.23 21.03
CA ALA A 136 1.98 -12.96 21.60
C ALA A 136 1.10 -13.58 20.49
N TYR A 137 0.70 -12.80 19.49
CA TYR A 137 -0.12 -13.30 18.37
C TYR A 137 0.60 -14.37 17.55
N ALA A 138 1.90 -14.24 17.34
CA ALA A 138 2.69 -15.20 16.59
C ALA A 138 2.88 -16.53 17.35
N GLU A 139 3.10 -16.48 18.65
CA GLU A 139 3.39 -17.65 19.50
C GLU A 139 2.14 -18.38 19.95
N GLU A 140 1.19 -17.65 20.54
CA GLU A 140 -0.06 -18.22 21.04
C GLU A 140 -0.99 -18.59 19.88
N GLY A 141 -0.85 -17.88 18.77
CA GLY A 141 -1.63 -18.02 17.54
C GLY A 141 -2.85 -17.13 17.50
N MET A 142 -3.37 -16.96 16.30
CA MET A 142 -4.57 -16.17 16.06
C MET A 142 -5.58 -16.92 15.17
N PRO A 143 -6.89 -16.64 15.30
CA PRO A 143 -7.90 -17.27 14.46
C PRO A 143 -7.80 -16.77 13.02
N VAL A 144 -7.76 -17.68 12.06
CA VAL A 144 -7.79 -17.38 10.62
C VAL A 144 -9.17 -16.86 10.26
N SER A 145 -9.24 -15.62 9.75
CA SER A 145 -10.49 -15.04 9.26
C SER A 145 -10.94 -15.68 7.93
N PRO A 146 -12.23 -15.57 7.56
CA PRO A 146 -12.68 -16.00 6.24
C PRO A 146 -11.92 -15.35 5.08
N LYS A 147 -11.51 -14.07 5.23
CA LYS A 147 -10.70 -13.33 4.25
C LYS A 147 -9.30 -13.92 4.13
N LEU A 148 -8.59 -14.05 5.25
CA LEU A 148 -7.25 -14.66 5.26
C LEU A 148 -7.26 -16.07 4.69
N SER A 149 -8.22 -16.92 5.08
CA SER A 149 -8.37 -18.26 4.49
C SER A 149 -8.57 -18.20 2.97
N GLY A 150 -9.37 -17.23 2.50
CA GLY A 150 -9.58 -16.99 1.08
C GLY A 150 -8.30 -16.60 0.35
N TRP A 151 -7.47 -15.73 0.95
CA TRP A 151 -6.18 -15.33 0.37
C TRP A 151 -5.17 -16.47 0.36
N ILE A 152 -5.05 -17.25 1.44
CA ILE A 152 -4.16 -18.43 1.48
C ILE A 152 -4.55 -19.41 0.35
N ARG A 153 -5.85 -19.68 0.17
CA ARG A 153 -6.32 -20.56 -0.92
C ARG A 153 -6.01 -19.99 -2.32
N ARG A 154 -6.17 -18.69 -2.55
CA ARG A 154 -5.78 -18.05 -3.81
C ARG A 154 -4.28 -18.06 -4.04
N GLY A 155 -3.50 -17.90 -2.95
CA GLY A 155 -2.05 -17.92 -2.97
C GLY A 155 -1.41 -19.32 -3.00
N GLU A 156 -2.19 -20.40 -2.98
CA GLU A 156 -1.68 -21.77 -2.87
C GLU A 156 -0.59 -22.11 -3.90
N ARG A 157 -0.74 -21.64 -5.15
CA ARG A 157 0.23 -21.86 -6.22
C ARG A 157 1.58 -21.17 -5.93
N ILE A 158 1.55 -20.01 -5.27
CA ILE A 158 2.74 -19.23 -4.92
C ILE A 158 3.43 -19.82 -3.70
N LEU A 159 2.67 -20.38 -2.76
CA LEU A 159 3.15 -20.92 -1.48
C LEU A 159 3.71 -22.34 -1.61
N LYS A 160 3.07 -23.20 -2.41
CA LYS A 160 3.42 -24.64 -2.55
C LYS A 160 4.87 -24.94 -2.93
N PRO A 161 5.55 -24.18 -3.79
CA PRO A 161 6.92 -24.48 -4.18
C PRO A 161 7.94 -24.39 -3.04
N TRP A 162 7.59 -23.77 -1.90
CA TRP A 162 8.53 -23.41 -0.85
C TRP A 162 8.18 -24.11 0.47
N GLU A 163 9.04 -25.03 0.93
CA GLU A 163 8.82 -25.79 2.16
C GLU A 163 8.64 -24.89 3.38
N SER A 164 9.46 -23.83 3.52
CA SER A 164 9.39 -22.87 4.62
C SER A 164 8.02 -22.18 4.75
N THR A 165 7.37 -21.92 3.62
CA THR A 165 6.08 -21.25 3.57
C THR A 165 4.92 -22.22 3.67
N THR A 166 5.07 -23.41 3.04
CA THR A 166 4.08 -24.49 3.10
C THR A 166 3.86 -24.96 4.54
N ALA A 167 4.92 -25.09 5.33
CA ALA A 167 4.85 -25.48 6.73
C ALA A 167 3.94 -24.54 7.56
N VAL A 168 3.88 -23.24 7.23
CA VAL A 168 3.11 -22.23 7.96
C VAL A 168 1.67 -22.13 7.45
N PHE A 169 1.47 -21.99 6.13
CA PHE A 169 0.17 -21.61 5.56
C PHE A 169 -0.60 -22.79 4.96
N LEU A 170 0.07 -23.90 4.68
CA LEU A 170 -0.51 -25.08 4.05
C LEU A 170 -0.18 -26.37 4.86
N PRO A 171 -0.46 -26.40 6.18
CA PRO A 171 -0.15 -27.57 7.00
C PRO A 171 -0.86 -28.81 6.45
N GLY A 172 -0.11 -29.91 6.29
CA GLY A 172 -0.62 -31.14 5.63
C GLY A 172 -0.93 -30.94 4.14
N GLY A 173 -0.38 -29.89 3.50
CA GLY A 173 -0.58 -29.58 2.09
C GLY A 173 -1.91 -28.91 1.76
N GLN A 174 -2.65 -28.45 2.75
CA GLN A 174 -3.99 -27.83 2.58
C GLN A 174 -4.03 -26.40 3.16
N PRO A 175 -4.73 -25.46 2.51
CA PRO A 175 -4.95 -24.11 3.04
C PRO A 175 -5.66 -24.13 4.40
N LEU A 176 -5.23 -23.25 5.30
CA LEU A 176 -5.87 -23.06 6.59
C LEU A 176 -7.33 -22.62 6.41
N LYS A 177 -8.25 -23.28 7.14
CA LYS A 177 -9.68 -23.00 7.10
C LYS A 177 -10.04 -21.84 8.04
N PRO A 178 -11.17 -21.13 7.81
CA PRO A 178 -11.68 -20.16 8.76
C PRO A 178 -11.83 -20.77 10.15
N GLY A 179 -11.40 -20.04 11.19
CA GLY A 179 -11.41 -20.49 12.58
C GLY A 179 -10.24 -21.41 12.99
N ALA A 180 -9.41 -21.87 12.06
CA ALA A 180 -8.15 -22.53 12.40
C ALA A 180 -7.22 -21.56 13.13
N ILE A 181 -6.32 -22.06 13.97
CA ILE A 181 -5.33 -21.25 14.67
C ILE A 181 -4.04 -21.23 13.86
N LEU A 182 -3.67 -20.04 13.37
CA LEU A 182 -2.38 -19.79 12.73
C LEU A 182 -1.36 -19.47 13.81
N ARG A 183 -0.31 -20.30 13.93
CA ARG A 183 0.86 -20.06 14.78
C ARG A 183 2.09 -19.85 13.91
N GLN A 184 2.94 -18.91 14.33
CA GLN A 184 4.16 -18.54 13.62
C GLN A 184 5.35 -18.46 14.62
N PRO A 185 5.77 -19.57 15.23
CA PRO A 185 6.76 -19.56 16.32
C PRO A 185 8.12 -19.01 15.88
N ASP A 186 8.50 -19.23 14.62
CA ASP A 186 9.74 -18.69 14.08
C ASP A 186 9.68 -17.16 13.96
N LEU A 187 8.53 -16.61 13.57
CA LEU A 187 8.32 -15.16 13.53
C LEU A 187 8.30 -14.55 14.95
N ALA A 188 7.71 -15.26 15.94
CA ALA A 188 7.78 -14.84 17.34
C ALA A 188 9.24 -14.78 17.84
N ARG A 189 10.07 -15.78 17.49
CA ARG A 189 11.51 -15.79 17.79
C ARG A 189 12.22 -14.60 17.12
N THR A 190 11.90 -14.31 15.89
CA THR A 190 12.44 -13.15 15.16
C THR A 190 12.12 -11.85 15.87
N TYR A 191 10.87 -11.63 16.29
CA TYR A 191 10.51 -10.41 17.03
C TYR A 191 11.21 -10.28 18.39
N ARG A 192 11.40 -11.39 19.13
CA ARG A 192 12.21 -11.36 20.36
C ARG A 192 13.66 -11.00 20.09
N MET A 193 14.25 -11.48 19.02
CA MET A 193 15.61 -11.11 18.64
C MET A 193 15.69 -9.64 18.23
N LEU A 194 14.72 -9.12 17.46
CA LEU A 194 14.64 -7.71 17.10
C LEU A 194 14.45 -6.83 18.36
N ALA A 195 13.61 -7.24 19.30
CA ALA A 195 13.42 -6.54 20.56
C ALA A 195 14.70 -6.43 21.38
N LYS A 196 15.49 -7.51 21.44
CA LYS A 196 16.71 -7.61 22.23
C LYS A 196 17.93 -6.97 21.55
N ASP A 197 18.16 -7.32 20.29
CA ASP A 197 19.41 -7.05 19.57
C ASP A 197 19.25 -5.95 18.52
N GLY A 198 18.03 -5.40 18.38
CA GLY A 198 17.72 -4.28 17.49
C GLY A 198 17.84 -4.62 16.00
N ARG A 199 17.95 -3.56 15.20
CA ARG A 199 18.09 -3.57 13.75
C ARG A 199 19.17 -4.54 13.24
N ASP A 200 20.30 -4.57 13.93
CA ASP A 200 21.47 -5.32 13.47
C ASP A 200 21.26 -6.85 13.53
N ALA A 201 20.32 -7.36 14.33
CA ALA A 201 19.90 -8.76 14.28
C ALA A 201 19.45 -9.17 12.86
N PHE A 202 18.75 -8.26 12.16
CA PHE A 202 18.22 -8.49 10.82
C PHE A 202 19.26 -8.22 9.73
N TYR A 203 19.93 -7.07 9.76
CA TYR A 203 20.77 -6.66 8.63
C TYR A 203 22.23 -7.16 8.72
N ARG A 204 22.74 -7.46 9.91
CA ARG A 204 24.13 -7.89 10.14
C ARG A 204 24.22 -9.22 10.87
N GLY A 205 23.16 -9.56 11.57
CA GLY A 205 23.08 -10.66 12.52
C GLY A 205 22.61 -11.99 11.92
N PRO A 206 22.16 -12.90 12.79
CA PRO A 206 21.77 -14.24 12.40
C PRO A 206 20.54 -14.29 11.50
N LEU A 207 19.57 -13.37 11.67
CA LEU A 207 18.37 -13.33 10.82
C LEU A 207 18.73 -13.07 9.36
N GLY A 208 19.58 -12.07 9.11
CA GLY A 208 20.05 -11.77 7.75
C GLY A 208 20.81 -12.92 7.10
N ARG A 209 21.68 -13.59 7.87
CA ARG A 209 22.40 -14.78 7.36
C ARG A 209 21.45 -15.93 7.00
N SER A 210 20.43 -16.18 7.83
CA SER A 210 19.42 -17.20 7.54
C SER A 210 18.64 -16.86 6.26
N ILE A 211 18.16 -15.60 6.15
CA ILE A 211 17.40 -15.09 4.98
C ILE A 211 18.24 -15.24 3.70
N THR A 212 19.43 -14.62 3.67
CA THR A 212 20.26 -14.61 2.44
C THR A 212 20.72 -15.99 2.05
N GLY A 213 21.15 -16.81 3.02
CA GLY A 213 21.54 -18.19 2.76
C GLY A 213 20.39 -19.03 2.18
N TYR A 214 19.16 -18.84 2.65
CA TYR A 214 18.01 -19.55 2.09
C TYR A 214 17.67 -19.04 0.67
N VAL A 215 17.60 -17.72 0.47
CA VAL A 215 17.33 -17.13 -0.84
C VAL A 215 18.34 -17.60 -1.89
N GLN A 216 19.64 -17.65 -1.55
CA GLN A 216 20.70 -18.13 -2.45
C GLN A 216 20.56 -19.61 -2.77
N ARG A 217 20.22 -20.47 -1.79
CA ARG A 217 19.93 -21.89 -2.05
C ARG A 217 18.73 -22.07 -2.98
N CYS A 218 17.77 -21.15 -2.96
CA CYS A 218 16.64 -21.14 -3.89
C CYS A 218 16.96 -20.53 -5.27
N GLY A 219 18.21 -20.13 -5.53
CA GLY A 219 18.66 -19.56 -6.81
C GLY A 219 18.53 -18.03 -6.92
N GLY A 220 18.29 -17.33 -5.80
CA GLY A 220 18.30 -15.87 -5.73
C GLY A 220 19.72 -15.29 -5.58
N VAL A 221 19.81 -13.98 -5.65
CA VAL A 221 21.07 -13.23 -5.65
C VAL A 221 21.22 -12.26 -4.47
N LEU A 222 20.24 -12.18 -3.59
CA LEU A 222 20.32 -11.34 -2.40
C LEU A 222 21.48 -11.81 -1.50
N SER A 223 22.40 -10.90 -1.18
CA SER A 223 23.59 -11.18 -0.38
C SER A 223 23.52 -10.56 1.01
N GLN A 224 24.40 -11.02 1.90
CA GLN A 224 24.54 -10.43 3.23
C GLN A 224 25.07 -8.98 3.15
N GLU A 225 25.90 -8.69 2.17
CA GLU A 225 26.45 -7.36 1.89
C GLU A 225 25.35 -6.39 1.44
N ASP A 226 24.36 -6.87 0.66
CA ASP A 226 23.20 -6.07 0.28
C ASP A 226 22.36 -5.67 1.50
N LEU A 227 22.12 -6.63 2.42
CA LEU A 227 21.43 -6.33 3.68
C LEU A 227 22.22 -5.33 4.54
N GLN A 228 23.52 -5.54 4.72
CA GLN A 228 24.38 -4.66 5.54
C GLN A 228 24.46 -3.23 5.00
N ALA A 229 24.37 -3.08 3.69
CA ALA A 229 24.41 -1.78 3.03
C ALA A 229 23.10 -1.01 3.12
N HIS A 230 21.98 -1.69 3.46
CA HIS A 230 20.67 -1.05 3.48
C HIS A 230 20.57 0.05 4.54
N ARG A 231 19.94 1.16 4.16
CA ARG A 231 19.52 2.26 5.04
C ARG A 231 18.23 2.85 4.48
N SER A 232 17.32 3.16 5.39
CA SER A 232 16.16 4.01 5.09
C SER A 232 16.60 5.46 4.96
N ASP A 233 15.93 6.23 4.13
CA ASP A 233 16.26 7.65 3.91
C ASP A 233 15.15 8.54 4.46
N TRP A 234 15.53 9.58 5.21
CA TRP A 234 14.64 10.68 5.51
C TRP A 234 14.59 11.62 4.31
N VAL A 235 13.39 11.86 3.80
CA VAL A 235 13.13 12.67 2.61
C VAL A 235 12.12 13.77 2.92
N GLU A 236 11.97 14.75 2.02
CA GLU A 236 10.92 15.77 2.17
C GLU A 236 9.65 15.30 1.43
N ALA A 237 8.50 15.42 2.12
CA ALA A 237 7.21 15.13 1.51
C ALA A 237 6.88 16.16 0.42
N ILE A 238 6.17 15.73 -0.62
CA ILE A 238 5.64 16.62 -1.66
C ILE A 238 4.20 17.00 -1.35
N SER A 239 3.76 18.16 -1.79
CA SER A 239 2.40 18.63 -1.50
C SER A 239 1.79 19.48 -2.58
N THR A 240 0.48 19.62 -2.54
CA THR A 240 -0.28 20.63 -3.25
C THR A 240 -1.39 21.19 -2.36
N ASN A 241 -1.81 22.43 -2.62
CA ASN A 241 -3.03 22.96 -2.04
C ASN A 241 -4.23 22.53 -2.90
N TYR A 242 -5.24 21.94 -2.27
CA TYR A 242 -6.51 21.59 -2.89
C TYR A 242 -7.65 22.18 -2.08
N ARG A 243 -8.33 23.20 -2.64
CA ARG A 243 -9.48 23.89 -2.00
C ARG A 243 -9.22 24.37 -0.57
N GLY A 244 -7.99 24.88 -0.32
CA GLY A 244 -7.58 25.40 0.99
C GLY A 244 -7.10 24.33 1.98
N TYR A 245 -6.89 23.11 1.52
CA TYR A 245 -6.22 22.04 2.27
C TYR A 245 -4.86 21.75 1.63
N ASP A 246 -3.80 21.66 2.44
CA ASP A 246 -2.49 21.23 1.96
C ASP A 246 -2.41 19.71 2.04
N VAL A 247 -2.40 19.05 0.88
CA VAL A 247 -2.34 17.59 0.77
C VAL A 247 -0.90 17.17 0.57
N PHE A 248 -0.36 16.43 1.51
CA PHE A 248 0.97 15.85 1.46
C PHE A 248 0.93 14.39 1.06
N GLU A 249 1.80 14.03 0.14
CA GLU A 249 2.01 12.67 -0.34
C GLU A 249 3.51 12.31 -0.29
N PHE A 250 3.81 11.04 -0.45
CA PHE A 250 5.18 10.58 -0.47
C PHE A 250 5.87 10.90 -1.81
N PRO A 251 7.13 11.42 -1.79
CA PRO A 251 7.84 11.81 -3.03
C PRO A 251 8.27 10.59 -3.85
N PRO A 252 8.72 10.77 -5.11
CA PRO A 252 9.43 9.72 -5.85
C PRO A 252 10.59 9.10 -5.03
N ASN A 253 10.79 7.83 -5.06
CA ASN A 253 10.33 6.77 -6.00
C ASN A 253 8.87 6.33 -5.82
N SER A 254 8.09 6.91 -4.90
CA SER A 254 6.66 6.63 -4.73
C SER A 254 5.82 7.29 -5.83
N GLN A 255 4.61 6.77 -6.01
CA GLN A 255 3.60 7.29 -6.95
C GLN A 255 2.71 8.40 -6.37
N GLY A 256 2.98 8.93 -5.18
CA GLY A 256 2.13 9.94 -4.53
C GLY A 256 1.89 11.18 -5.37
N ILE A 257 2.87 11.56 -6.21
CA ILE A 257 2.75 12.66 -7.16
C ILE A 257 1.50 12.55 -8.04
N ALA A 258 1.09 11.33 -8.44
CA ALA A 258 -0.07 11.14 -9.29
C ALA A 258 -1.39 11.55 -8.59
N ALA A 259 -1.53 11.34 -7.29
CA ALA A 259 -2.69 11.82 -6.53
C ALA A 259 -2.73 13.35 -6.49
N LEU A 260 -1.57 13.99 -6.26
CA LEU A 260 -1.46 15.45 -6.22
C LEU A 260 -1.74 16.09 -7.59
N GLU A 261 -1.25 15.51 -8.68
CA GLU A 261 -1.57 15.95 -10.04
C GLU A 261 -3.08 15.82 -10.34
N MET A 262 -3.69 14.69 -9.99
CA MET A 262 -5.14 14.51 -10.13
C MET A 262 -5.92 15.61 -9.38
N LEU A 263 -5.57 15.89 -8.13
CA LEU A 263 -6.20 16.95 -7.33
C LEU A 263 -6.02 18.33 -7.98
N ASN A 264 -4.82 18.66 -8.47
CA ASN A 264 -4.55 19.92 -9.17
C ASN A 264 -5.38 20.09 -10.44
N ILE A 265 -5.55 19.02 -11.21
CA ILE A 265 -6.39 19.03 -12.42
C ILE A 265 -7.85 19.23 -12.01
N LEU A 266 -8.33 18.50 -11.02
CA LEU A 266 -9.72 18.51 -10.57
C LEU A 266 -10.14 19.83 -9.88
N GLU A 267 -9.21 20.55 -9.27
CA GLU A 267 -9.49 21.81 -8.59
C GLU A 267 -10.16 22.85 -9.48
N GLY A 268 -9.91 22.82 -10.79
CA GLY A 268 -10.52 23.74 -11.73
C GLY A 268 -11.95 23.39 -12.16
N PHE A 269 -12.52 22.27 -11.69
CA PHE A 269 -13.91 21.89 -11.96
C PHE A 269 -14.78 22.11 -10.71
N ASP A 270 -16.04 22.50 -10.89
CA ASP A 270 -17.02 22.51 -9.82
C ASP A 270 -17.61 21.10 -9.62
N LEU A 271 -16.86 20.24 -8.93
CA LEU A 271 -17.27 18.85 -8.69
C LEU A 271 -18.57 18.78 -7.87
N LYS A 272 -18.77 19.73 -6.96
CA LYS A 272 -19.94 19.75 -6.08
C LYS A 272 -21.24 19.86 -6.87
N SER A 273 -21.27 20.66 -7.93
CA SER A 273 -22.46 20.84 -8.78
C SER A 273 -22.83 19.60 -9.57
N LEU A 274 -21.87 18.71 -9.84
CA LEU A 274 -22.10 17.47 -10.59
C LEU A 274 -22.78 16.39 -9.74
N GLY A 275 -22.65 16.47 -8.40
CA GLY A 275 -23.16 15.45 -7.48
C GLY A 275 -22.18 14.29 -7.26
N HIS A 276 -22.14 13.80 -6.02
CA HIS A 276 -21.27 12.68 -5.66
C HIS A 276 -21.71 11.40 -6.36
N GLN A 277 -20.76 10.66 -6.95
CA GLN A 277 -20.96 9.37 -7.60
C GLN A 277 -21.79 9.38 -8.90
N THR A 278 -22.02 10.53 -9.50
CA THR A 278 -22.62 10.62 -10.85
C THR A 278 -21.62 10.23 -11.94
N ALA A 279 -22.07 9.90 -13.12
CA ALA A 279 -21.20 9.55 -14.25
C ALA A 279 -20.31 10.73 -14.68
N GLU A 280 -20.83 11.97 -14.65
CA GLU A 280 -20.08 13.19 -14.97
C GLU A 280 -18.94 13.42 -13.98
N TYR A 281 -19.20 13.27 -12.67
CA TYR A 281 -18.18 13.36 -11.63
C TYR A 281 -17.10 12.29 -11.84
N LEU A 282 -17.50 11.02 -12.00
CA LEU A 282 -16.57 9.91 -12.20
C LEU A 282 -15.75 10.09 -13.49
N HIS A 283 -16.35 10.59 -14.55
CA HIS A 283 -15.68 10.87 -15.82
C HIS A 283 -14.50 11.85 -15.63
N LEU A 284 -14.70 12.95 -14.91
CA LEU A 284 -13.62 13.90 -14.66
C LEU A 284 -12.48 13.29 -13.83
N LEU A 285 -12.80 12.48 -12.81
CA LEU A 285 -11.78 11.77 -12.03
C LEU A 285 -10.99 10.79 -12.90
N LEU A 286 -11.67 10.06 -13.78
CA LEU A 286 -11.07 9.10 -14.72
C LEU A 286 -10.15 9.79 -15.73
N GLU A 287 -10.57 10.93 -16.28
CA GLU A 287 -9.75 11.71 -17.20
C GLU A 287 -8.51 12.30 -16.52
N ALA A 288 -8.67 12.87 -15.32
CA ALA A 288 -7.55 13.36 -14.52
C ALA A 288 -6.56 12.22 -14.19
N LYS A 289 -7.07 11.02 -13.85
CA LYS A 289 -6.25 9.83 -13.62
C LYS A 289 -5.43 9.45 -14.85
N LYS A 290 -6.02 9.44 -16.04
CA LYS A 290 -5.30 9.08 -17.26
C LYS A 290 -4.10 9.98 -17.51
N LEU A 291 -4.24 11.28 -17.28
CA LEU A 291 -3.18 12.27 -17.47
C LEU A 291 -2.08 12.10 -16.42
N ALA A 292 -2.44 12.05 -15.15
CA ALA A 292 -1.48 11.90 -14.04
C ALA A 292 -0.70 10.57 -14.10
N PHE A 293 -1.36 9.48 -14.52
CA PHE A 293 -0.68 8.18 -14.66
C PHE A 293 0.23 8.11 -15.88
N ALA A 294 -0.08 8.83 -16.95
CA ALA A 294 0.83 8.97 -18.08
C ALA A 294 2.14 9.68 -17.67
N ASP A 295 2.05 10.70 -16.83
CA ASP A 295 3.21 11.39 -16.28
C ASP A 295 3.95 10.54 -15.26
N ARG A 296 3.25 9.86 -14.35
CA ARG A 296 3.83 8.89 -13.42
C ARG A 296 4.69 7.86 -14.15
N ASP A 297 4.13 7.21 -15.15
CA ASP A 297 4.80 6.12 -15.87
C ASP A 297 5.98 6.62 -16.71
N ARG A 298 5.94 7.88 -17.12
CA ARG A 298 7.01 8.50 -17.88
C ARG A 298 8.18 8.98 -17.02
N TYR A 299 7.92 9.44 -15.80
CA TYR A 299 8.91 10.20 -15.02
C TYR A 299 9.28 9.55 -13.70
N VAL A 300 8.38 8.78 -13.05
CA VAL A 300 8.59 8.34 -11.66
C VAL A 300 9.47 7.10 -11.58
N SER A 301 10.61 7.25 -10.90
CA SER A 301 11.53 6.19 -10.51
C SER A 301 12.40 6.69 -9.34
N ASP A 302 13.53 6.02 -9.07
CA ASP A 302 14.49 6.44 -8.04
C ASP A 302 15.18 7.77 -8.41
N PRO A 303 14.99 8.85 -7.64
CA PRO A 303 15.61 10.15 -7.93
C PRO A 303 17.15 10.15 -7.90
N ALA A 304 17.77 9.13 -7.29
CA ALA A 304 19.22 8.98 -7.34
C ALA A 304 19.74 8.52 -8.72
N PHE A 305 18.85 8.05 -9.60
CA PHE A 305 19.17 7.50 -10.91
C PHE A 305 18.52 8.27 -12.08
N VAL A 306 17.43 8.97 -11.81
CA VAL A 306 16.67 9.71 -12.85
C VAL A 306 16.22 11.07 -12.32
N ASP A 307 16.14 12.05 -13.20
CA ASP A 307 15.57 13.35 -12.88
C ASP A 307 14.03 13.29 -12.96
N VAL A 308 13.35 13.55 -11.85
CA VAL A 308 11.88 13.60 -11.79
C VAL A 308 11.46 15.06 -11.63
N PRO A 309 10.77 15.65 -12.63
CA PRO A 309 10.45 17.10 -12.64
C PRO A 309 9.25 17.42 -11.72
N VAL A 310 9.38 17.17 -10.41
CA VAL A 310 8.31 17.29 -9.41
C VAL A 310 7.67 18.67 -9.42
N ASP A 311 8.47 19.74 -9.39
CA ASP A 311 7.98 21.13 -9.34
C ASP A 311 7.12 21.48 -10.56
N ARG A 312 7.52 21.00 -11.74
CA ARG A 312 6.76 21.20 -12.97
C ARG A 312 5.42 20.45 -12.90
N LEU A 313 5.45 19.16 -12.59
CA LEU A 313 4.27 18.29 -12.58
C LEU A 313 3.23 18.76 -11.54
N LEU A 314 3.67 19.31 -10.42
CA LEU A 314 2.79 19.82 -9.36
C LEU A 314 2.40 21.29 -9.54
N SER A 315 2.91 21.98 -10.58
CA SER A 315 2.55 23.38 -10.80
C SER A 315 1.10 23.54 -11.24
N LYS A 316 0.43 24.59 -10.76
CA LYS A 316 -0.95 24.91 -11.15
C LYS A 316 -1.07 25.26 -12.64
N ALA A 317 0.00 25.82 -13.23
CA ALA A 317 0.07 26.11 -14.66
C ALA A 317 0.03 24.82 -15.50
N TYR A 318 0.79 23.80 -15.08
CA TYR A 318 0.77 22.49 -15.74
C TYR A 318 -0.59 21.80 -15.58
N ALA A 319 -1.18 21.89 -14.40
CA ALA A 319 -2.53 21.35 -14.17
C ALA A 319 -3.60 22.03 -15.06
N GLU A 320 -3.48 23.33 -15.32
CA GLU A 320 -4.36 24.05 -16.24
C GLU A 320 -4.19 23.57 -17.69
N GLU A 321 -2.95 23.37 -18.13
CA GLU A 321 -2.64 22.76 -19.43
C GLU A 321 -3.28 21.37 -19.55
N GLN A 322 -3.09 20.51 -18.56
CA GLN A 322 -3.66 19.17 -18.55
C GLN A 322 -5.20 19.19 -18.53
N ARG A 323 -5.80 20.09 -17.75
CA ARG A 323 -7.25 20.28 -17.71
C ARG A 323 -7.83 20.66 -19.05
N GLY A 324 -7.13 21.48 -19.82
CA GLY A 324 -7.54 21.86 -21.19
C GLY A 324 -7.62 20.70 -22.17
N ARG A 325 -7.07 19.53 -21.82
CA ARG A 325 -7.11 18.30 -22.63
C ARG A 325 -8.32 17.41 -22.32
N ILE A 326 -9.05 17.70 -21.25
CA ILE A 326 -10.23 16.93 -20.83
C ILE A 326 -11.46 17.43 -21.59
N ASP A 327 -12.12 16.55 -22.32
CA ASP A 327 -13.44 16.79 -22.89
C ASP A 327 -14.51 16.28 -21.89
N PRO A 328 -15.34 17.16 -21.29
CA PRO A 328 -16.32 16.73 -20.29
C PRO A 328 -17.42 15.77 -20.81
N LYS A 329 -17.50 15.60 -22.13
CA LYS A 329 -18.56 14.80 -22.80
C LYS A 329 -18.03 13.56 -23.50
N LYS A 330 -16.70 13.35 -23.50
CA LYS A 330 -16.11 12.24 -24.24
C LYS A 330 -14.82 11.77 -23.59
N ALA A 331 -14.75 10.47 -23.30
CA ALA A 331 -13.54 9.85 -22.78
C ALA A 331 -12.40 9.91 -23.80
N THR A 332 -11.24 10.38 -23.33
CA THR A 332 -10.00 10.31 -24.10
C THR A 332 -9.53 8.86 -24.18
N PRO A 333 -9.09 8.36 -25.35
CA PRO A 333 -8.45 7.07 -25.45
C PRO A 333 -7.25 7.00 -24.46
N TYR A 334 -7.08 5.85 -23.79
CA TYR A 334 -5.97 5.69 -22.89
C TYR A 334 -4.63 5.92 -23.60
N PHE A 335 -3.77 6.73 -22.99
CA PHE A 335 -2.39 6.80 -23.41
C PHE A 335 -1.71 5.49 -22.99
N VAL A 336 -1.07 4.82 -23.93
CA VAL A 336 -0.34 3.58 -23.67
C VAL A 336 0.90 3.94 -22.84
N ALA A 337 0.78 3.91 -21.55
CA ALA A 337 1.90 3.95 -20.62
C ALA A 337 1.87 2.64 -19.81
N GLY A 338 2.97 2.21 -19.30
CA GLY A 338 3.24 1.03 -18.50
C GLY A 338 2.16 0.00 -18.17
N ARG A 339 2.54 -1.14 -17.67
CA ARG A 339 1.58 -2.13 -17.11
C ARG A 339 1.17 -1.68 -15.72
N GLU A 340 -0.08 -1.31 -15.52
CA GLU A 340 -0.64 -1.23 -14.16
C GLU A 340 -0.63 -2.62 -13.55
N LYS A 341 -0.11 -2.73 -12.33
CA LYS A 341 -0.02 -4.00 -11.60
C LYS A 341 -0.85 -3.92 -10.32
N ASP A 342 -1.69 -4.92 -10.10
CA ASP A 342 -2.36 -5.09 -8.82
C ASP A 342 -1.30 -5.34 -7.73
N GLY A 343 -1.53 -4.83 -6.52
CA GLY A 343 -0.61 -5.03 -5.40
C GLY A 343 -1.37 -5.19 -4.10
N ASP A 344 -0.84 -6.06 -3.23
CA ASP A 344 -1.31 -6.23 -1.85
C ASP A 344 -0.44 -5.43 -0.89
N THR A 345 -1.09 -4.74 0.03
CA THR A 345 -0.47 -3.74 0.89
C THR A 345 -1.28 -3.65 2.18
N THR A 346 -0.70 -3.09 3.23
CA THR A 346 -1.46 -2.65 4.39
C THR A 346 -1.15 -1.20 4.71
N TYR A 347 -2.19 -0.46 5.03
CA TYR A 347 -2.10 0.89 5.54
C TYR A 347 -2.62 0.95 6.97
N LEU A 348 -2.04 1.81 7.77
CA LEU A 348 -2.51 2.17 9.10
C LEU A 348 -2.18 3.62 9.44
N CYS A 349 -2.93 4.19 10.37
CA CYS A 349 -2.63 5.49 10.94
C CYS A 349 -2.86 5.48 12.46
N ALA A 350 -2.11 6.36 13.14
CA ALA A 350 -2.19 6.54 14.58
C ALA A 350 -2.04 8.03 14.94
N ALA A 351 -2.73 8.45 15.99
CA ALA A 351 -2.63 9.79 16.57
C ALA A 351 -2.66 9.70 18.10
N ASP A 352 -1.95 10.59 18.79
CA ASP A 352 -1.90 10.66 20.25
C ASP A 352 -2.39 11.99 20.80
N SER A 353 -2.56 12.06 22.13
CA SER A 353 -3.03 13.26 22.83
C SER A 353 -2.05 14.43 22.83
N GLU A 354 -0.81 14.22 22.42
CA GLU A 354 0.19 15.29 22.27
C GLU A 354 0.15 15.93 20.89
N GLY A 355 -0.69 15.37 20.00
CA GLY A 355 -0.89 15.85 18.63
C GLY A 355 0.10 15.25 17.62
N ASN A 356 0.87 14.21 17.97
CA ASN A 356 1.64 13.47 16.99
C ASN A 356 0.73 12.62 16.12
N VAL A 357 1.03 12.55 14.82
CA VAL A 357 0.24 11.81 13.83
C VAL A 357 1.17 11.01 12.94
N VAL A 358 0.83 9.75 12.72
CA VAL A 358 1.53 8.84 11.82
C VAL A 358 0.60 8.33 10.73
N SER A 359 1.05 8.40 9.49
CA SER A 359 0.48 7.75 8.32
C SER A 359 1.51 6.75 7.80
N LEU A 360 1.23 5.44 7.92
CA LEU A 360 2.18 4.37 7.66
C LEU A 360 1.61 3.37 6.66
N ILE A 361 2.41 3.01 5.68
CA ILE A 361 2.08 2.01 4.68
C ILE A 361 3.20 0.99 4.53
N GLN A 362 2.86 -0.31 4.47
CA GLN A 362 3.80 -1.41 4.33
C GLN A 362 3.30 -2.43 3.31
N SER A 363 4.21 -3.10 2.59
CA SER A 363 3.81 -4.03 1.54
C SER A 363 4.83 -5.13 1.29
N LEU A 364 4.29 -6.29 0.89
CA LEU A 364 5.02 -7.32 0.18
C LEU A 364 4.96 -7.15 -1.35
N TYR A 365 4.19 -6.21 -1.86
CA TYR A 365 3.80 -5.90 -3.23
C TYR A 365 2.64 -6.79 -3.70
N HIS A 366 2.86 -7.99 -4.24
CA HIS A 366 1.76 -8.93 -4.52
C HIS A 366 1.42 -9.81 -3.31
N GLY A 367 0.25 -10.41 -3.31
CA GLY A 367 -0.17 -11.30 -2.23
C GLY A 367 0.85 -12.41 -1.96
N PHE A 368 1.30 -12.52 -0.71
CA PHE A 368 2.38 -13.38 -0.25
C PHE A 368 3.76 -13.08 -0.87
N GLY A 369 3.93 -11.93 -1.52
CA GLY A 369 5.21 -11.47 -2.05
C GLY A 369 5.88 -12.47 -2.99
N SER A 370 7.13 -12.80 -2.69
CA SER A 370 7.89 -13.82 -3.41
C SER A 370 7.40 -15.26 -3.20
N GLY A 371 6.53 -15.48 -2.20
CA GLY A 371 6.12 -16.79 -1.72
C GLY A 371 7.13 -17.42 -0.74
N ILE A 372 8.26 -16.78 -0.47
CA ILE A 372 9.39 -17.36 0.28
C ILE A 372 9.47 -16.80 1.70
N ILE A 373 9.39 -17.66 2.69
CA ILE A 373 9.87 -17.36 4.04
C ILE A 373 11.38 -17.58 4.08
N GLY A 374 12.15 -16.58 4.52
CA GLY A 374 13.59 -16.59 4.53
C GLY A 374 14.17 -17.51 5.61
N GLY A 375 14.43 -18.76 5.27
CA GLY A 375 14.98 -19.76 6.19
C GLY A 375 14.06 -20.09 7.37
N ASP A 376 14.61 -20.11 8.57
CA ASP A 376 13.91 -20.40 9.83
C ASP A 376 13.47 -19.12 10.59
N THR A 377 13.31 -18.00 9.87
CA THR A 377 13.01 -16.71 10.50
C THR A 377 11.51 -16.42 10.63
N GLY A 378 10.65 -17.14 9.91
CA GLY A 378 9.23 -16.78 9.78
C GLY A 378 8.96 -15.53 8.93
N VAL A 379 9.99 -14.88 8.40
CA VAL A 379 9.91 -13.64 7.64
C VAL A 379 9.59 -13.92 6.17
N LEU A 380 8.39 -13.61 5.74
CA LEU A 380 7.97 -13.68 4.34
C LEU A 380 8.57 -12.50 3.55
N LEU A 381 9.19 -12.77 2.40
CA LEU A 381 9.94 -11.79 1.63
C LEU A 381 9.09 -11.21 0.48
N HIS A 382 9.20 -9.91 0.28
CA HIS A 382 8.49 -9.20 -0.79
C HIS A 382 8.99 -9.57 -2.19
N ASN A 383 8.20 -9.24 -3.20
CA ASN A 383 8.54 -9.44 -4.61
C ASN A 383 8.66 -8.11 -5.39
N ARG A 384 9.07 -7.04 -4.71
CA ARG A 384 9.12 -5.68 -5.27
C ARG A 384 10.04 -5.57 -6.49
N GLY A 385 11.07 -6.41 -6.59
CA GLY A 385 11.99 -6.44 -7.74
C GLY A 385 11.29 -6.69 -9.08
N SER A 386 10.16 -7.41 -9.07
CA SER A 386 9.38 -7.67 -10.29
C SER A 386 8.75 -6.40 -10.92
N TYR A 387 8.82 -5.25 -10.23
CA TYR A 387 8.32 -3.99 -10.78
C TYR A 387 9.33 -3.32 -11.72
N PHE A 388 10.61 -3.65 -11.66
CA PHE A 388 11.59 -3.13 -12.62
C PHE A 388 11.30 -3.56 -14.06
N SER A 389 11.73 -2.72 -14.99
CA SER A 389 11.75 -3.04 -16.42
C SER A 389 13.12 -3.52 -16.87
N LEU A 390 13.17 -4.43 -17.84
CA LEU A 390 14.40 -4.80 -18.55
C LEU A 390 14.58 -4.05 -19.88
N ASP A 391 13.64 -3.16 -20.25
CA ASP A 391 13.83 -2.24 -21.39
C ASP A 391 14.72 -1.08 -20.94
N PRO A 392 15.92 -0.90 -21.53
CA PRO A 392 16.85 0.16 -21.13
C PRO A 392 16.35 1.57 -21.39
N ARG A 393 15.28 1.75 -22.18
CA ARG A 393 14.63 3.04 -22.43
C ARG A 393 13.59 3.40 -21.36
N HIS A 394 13.20 2.42 -20.52
CA HIS A 394 12.19 2.62 -19.50
C HIS A 394 12.78 3.34 -18.28
N VAL A 395 12.08 4.35 -17.75
CA VAL A 395 12.53 5.14 -16.58
C VAL A 395 12.83 4.26 -15.39
N ASN A 396 12.05 3.18 -15.21
CA ASN A 396 12.23 2.20 -14.13
C ASN A 396 13.10 0.99 -14.55
N TYR A 397 14.10 1.21 -15.46
CA TYR A 397 15.06 0.18 -15.85
C TYR A 397 15.82 -0.34 -14.65
N LEU A 398 16.01 -1.68 -14.60
CA LEU A 398 16.74 -2.36 -13.54
C LEU A 398 18.21 -1.92 -13.53
N GLN A 399 18.66 -1.47 -12.38
CA GLN A 399 20.08 -1.21 -12.09
C GLN A 399 20.41 -1.68 -10.66
N PRO A 400 21.56 -2.33 -10.43
CA PRO A 400 21.99 -2.71 -9.08
C PRO A 400 22.02 -1.50 -8.13
N GLY A 401 21.51 -1.68 -6.94
CA GLY A 401 21.46 -0.62 -5.93
C GLY A 401 20.37 0.44 -6.14
N LYS A 402 19.61 0.40 -7.24
CA LYS A 402 18.46 1.27 -7.50
C LYS A 402 17.23 0.83 -6.71
N ARG A 403 16.42 1.78 -6.24
CA ARG A 403 15.03 1.53 -5.84
C ARG A 403 14.13 1.49 -7.07
N THR A 404 13.16 0.59 -7.07
CA THR A 404 12.14 0.60 -8.12
C THR A 404 11.11 1.70 -7.85
N MET A 405 10.39 2.15 -8.89
CA MET A 405 9.15 2.88 -8.70
C MET A 405 8.25 2.11 -7.72
N HIS A 406 7.61 2.81 -6.81
CA HIS A 406 6.93 2.20 -5.68
C HIS A 406 5.47 2.61 -5.59
N THR A 407 4.60 1.61 -5.38
CA THR A 407 3.16 1.86 -5.29
C THR A 407 2.69 2.36 -3.93
N LEU A 408 3.52 2.23 -2.88
CA LEU A 408 3.19 2.72 -1.54
C LEU A 408 3.17 4.25 -1.51
N THR A 409 2.06 4.82 -1.04
CA THR A 409 1.96 6.25 -0.80
C THR A 409 1.05 6.51 0.41
N PRO A 410 1.62 6.85 1.59
CA PRO A 410 0.85 7.37 2.70
C PRO A 410 0.55 8.85 2.48
N ALA A 411 -0.64 9.31 2.86
CA ALA A 411 -1.05 10.71 2.74
C ALA A 411 -1.31 11.36 4.10
N MET A 412 -1.08 12.67 4.17
CA MET A 412 -1.47 13.50 5.30
C MET A 412 -1.98 14.86 4.80
N VAL A 413 -3.14 15.28 5.28
CA VAL A 413 -3.79 16.53 4.88
C VAL A 413 -3.72 17.51 6.03
N PHE A 414 -3.36 18.73 5.71
CA PHE A 414 -3.27 19.83 6.66
C PHE A 414 -4.35 20.86 6.40
N LYS A 415 -4.83 21.44 7.49
CA LYS A 415 -5.69 22.62 7.45
C LYS A 415 -5.12 23.66 8.41
N ASN A 416 -4.92 24.88 7.92
CA ASN A 416 -4.32 25.97 8.71
C ASN A 416 -2.94 25.59 9.34
N GLY A 417 -2.13 24.81 8.63
CA GLY A 417 -0.78 24.44 9.04
C GLY A 417 -0.68 23.36 10.13
N VAL A 418 -1.77 22.64 10.41
CA VAL A 418 -1.80 21.49 11.34
C VAL A 418 -2.43 20.28 10.69
N PRO A 419 -2.05 19.05 11.10
CA PRO A 419 -2.66 17.83 10.58
C PRO A 419 -4.17 17.82 10.80
N HIS A 420 -4.89 17.49 9.74
CA HIS A 420 -6.34 17.36 9.74
C HIS A 420 -6.80 15.96 9.39
N ILE A 421 -6.16 15.31 8.40
CA ILE A 421 -6.49 13.93 8.02
C ILE A 421 -5.19 13.16 7.80
N ALA A 422 -5.04 11.98 8.44
CA ALA A 422 -4.11 10.94 8.01
C ALA A 422 -4.89 9.90 7.22
N LEU A 423 -4.44 9.57 6.01
CA LEU A 423 -5.18 8.75 5.07
C LEU A 423 -4.25 7.86 4.27
N GLY A 424 -4.71 6.67 3.95
CA GLY A 424 -4.09 5.79 2.96
C GLY A 424 -4.91 4.54 2.70
N SER A 425 -4.50 3.79 1.71
CA SER A 425 -5.17 2.55 1.29
C SER A 425 -4.20 1.55 0.71
N MET A 426 -4.48 0.28 0.86
CA MET A 426 -3.90 -0.71 -0.03
C MET A 426 -4.52 -0.60 -1.43
N GLY A 427 -3.90 -1.22 -2.44
CA GLY A 427 -4.47 -1.30 -3.79
C GLY A 427 -3.47 -1.16 -4.93
N GLY A 428 -2.16 -1.28 -4.68
CA GLY A 428 -1.15 -1.15 -5.72
C GLY A 428 -1.28 0.18 -6.48
N ASP A 429 -1.41 0.11 -7.80
CA ASP A 429 -1.59 1.28 -8.66
C ASP A 429 -2.93 2.02 -8.45
N ALA A 430 -3.90 1.44 -7.73
CA ALA A 430 -5.14 2.12 -7.40
C ALA A 430 -5.02 3.12 -6.24
N GLN A 431 -3.92 3.11 -5.46
CA GLN A 431 -3.79 3.97 -4.27
C GLN A 431 -4.04 5.46 -4.56
N PRO A 432 -3.41 6.10 -5.56
CA PRO A 432 -3.69 7.51 -5.89
C PRO A 432 -5.15 7.74 -6.27
N GLN A 433 -5.77 6.79 -6.99
CA GLN A 433 -7.16 6.88 -7.39
C GLN A 433 -8.10 6.85 -6.17
N ILE A 434 -7.79 5.99 -5.19
CA ILE A 434 -8.57 5.85 -3.95
C ILE A 434 -8.42 7.10 -3.08
N HIS A 435 -7.20 7.64 -2.95
CA HIS A 435 -6.97 8.87 -2.20
C HIS A 435 -7.82 10.02 -2.73
N VAL A 436 -7.82 10.22 -4.04
CA VAL A 436 -8.61 11.29 -4.68
C VAL A 436 -10.11 11.07 -4.50
N GLN A 437 -10.62 9.83 -4.60
CA GLN A 437 -12.04 9.52 -4.35
C GLN A 437 -12.45 9.87 -2.91
N ILE A 438 -11.63 9.50 -1.91
CA ILE A 438 -11.93 9.77 -0.50
C ILE A 438 -11.79 11.26 -0.19
N LEU A 439 -10.71 11.89 -0.65
CA LEU A 439 -10.47 13.32 -0.38
C LEU A 439 -11.54 14.20 -1.02
N SER A 440 -11.93 13.94 -2.27
CA SER A 440 -13.02 14.70 -2.89
C SER A 440 -14.36 14.45 -2.21
N ALA A 441 -14.64 13.22 -1.75
CA ALA A 441 -15.86 12.93 -0.98
C ALA A 441 -15.93 13.76 0.33
N ILE A 442 -14.80 13.91 1.02
CA ILE A 442 -14.73 14.71 2.25
C ILE A 442 -14.77 16.22 1.93
N ILE A 443 -13.87 16.68 1.04
CA ILE A 443 -13.60 18.11 0.83
C ILE A 443 -14.68 18.76 -0.04
N ASP A 444 -15.07 18.14 -1.16
CA ASP A 444 -16.05 18.73 -2.09
C ASP A 444 -17.50 18.46 -1.66
N PHE A 445 -17.78 17.28 -1.09
CA PHE A 445 -19.15 16.87 -0.79
C PHE A 445 -19.49 16.87 0.70
N GLY A 446 -18.50 17.04 1.59
CA GLY A 446 -18.73 17.15 3.04
C GLY A 446 -19.14 15.84 3.72
N LEU A 447 -18.80 14.68 3.15
CA LEU A 447 -19.00 13.39 3.80
C LEU A 447 -18.09 13.28 5.03
N ASN A 448 -18.57 12.62 6.09
CA ASN A 448 -17.68 12.26 7.18
C ASN A 448 -16.66 11.18 6.72
N VAL A 449 -15.59 11.01 7.49
CA VAL A 449 -14.48 10.14 7.10
C VAL A 449 -14.91 8.67 6.90
N GLN A 450 -15.87 8.16 7.70
CA GLN A 450 -16.36 6.78 7.53
C GLN A 450 -17.26 6.65 6.29
N GLN A 451 -18.14 7.63 6.04
CA GLN A 451 -18.97 7.64 4.83
C GLN A 451 -18.10 7.66 3.57
N ALA A 452 -17.06 8.50 3.54
CA ALA A 452 -16.13 8.58 2.41
C ALA A 452 -15.40 7.25 2.16
N ILE A 453 -14.94 6.56 3.22
CA ILE A 453 -14.29 5.25 3.12
C ILE A 453 -15.29 4.16 2.69
N THR A 454 -16.53 4.23 3.20
CA THR A 454 -17.58 3.23 2.90
C THR A 454 -18.17 3.41 1.51
N ALA A 455 -18.10 4.60 0.91
CA ALA A 455 -18.67 4.90 -0.41
C ALA A 455 -18.28 3.85 -1.47
N PRO A 456 -19.13 3.60 -2.47
CA PRO A 456 -18.77 2.79 -3.63
C PRO A 456 -17.49 3.29 -4.27
N ARG A 457 -16.62 2.36 -4.66
CA ARG A 457 -15.34 2.66 -5.30
C ARG A 457 -15.24 2.10 -6.69
N TRP A 458 -14.39 2.77 -7.44
CA TRP A 458 -13.91 2.31 -8.74
C TRP A 458 -12.38 2.32 -8.76
N ARG A 459 -11.81 1.54 -9.66
CA ARG A 459 -10.44 1.64 -10.11
C ARG A 459 -10.39 1.49 -11.62
N SER A 460 -9.45 2.12 -12.25
CA SER A 460 -9.27 2.06 -13.69
C SER A 460 -7.87 1.55 -14.00
N GLY A 461 -7.79 0.65 -14.99
CA GLY A 461 -6.53 0.03 -15.36
C GLY A 461 -6.68 -1.09 -16.36
N ARG A 462 -5.58 -1.80 -16.62
CA ARG A 462 -5.54 -2.92 -17.54
C ARG A 462 -6.08 -4.18 -16.90
N VAL A 463 -7.04 -4.80 -17.56
CA VAL A 463 -7.62 -6.08 -17.15
C VAL A 463 -7.60 -7.09 -18.29
N ARG A 464 -7.41 -8.36 -17.94
CA ARG A 464 -7.64 -9.45 -18.89
C ARG A 464 -9.13 -9.78 -18.93
N VAL A 465 -9.73 -9.70 -20.09
CA VAL A 465 -11.11 -10.16 -20.31
C VAL A 465 -11.08 -11.46 -21.10
N ALA A 466 -11.91 -12.44 -20.71
CA ALA A 466 -12.01 -13.69 -21.43
C ALA A 466 -12.41 -13.42 -22.89
N SER A 467 -11.83 -14.18 -23.81
CA SER A 467 -12.24 -14.15 -25.22
C SER A 467 -13.73 -14.52 -25.31
N PRO A 468 -14.56 -13.80 -26.11
CA PRO A 468 -16.00 -14.03 -26.23
C PRO A 468 -16.41 -15.46 -26.63
N HIS A 469 -15.47 -16.25 -27.15
CA HIS A 469 -15.74 -17.59 -27.68
C HIS A 469 -15.74 -18.73 -26.64
N LYS A 470 -15.49 -18.49 -25.36
CA LYS A 470 -15.46 -19.55 -24.33
C LYS A 470 -16.36 -19.31 -23.10
N GLY A 471 -17.53 -18.74 -23.24
CA GLY A 471 -18.69 -18.86 -22.33
C GLY A 471 -18.44 -18.81 -20.80
N ARG A 472 -17.29 -18.33 -20.30
CA ARG A 472 -16.98 -18.23 -18.89
C ARG A 472 -16.93 -16.77 -18.47
N LYS A 473 -17.81 -16.40 -17.54
CA LYS A 473 -17.73 -15.12 -16.82
C LYS A 473 -16.40 -15.06 -16.06
N VAL A 474 -15.55 -14.10 -16.40
CA VAL A 474 -14.37 -13.80 -15.60
C VAL A 474 -14.85 -12.89 -14.48
N SER A 475 -14.97 -13.43 -13.27
CA SER A 475 -14.99 -12.62 -12.07
C SER A 475 -13.57 -12.04 -11.88
N GLY A 476 -13.46 -10.79 -11.43
CA GLY A 476 -12.19 -10.11 -11.17
C GLY A 476 -11.37 -10.80 -10.05
N GLN A 477 -10.95 -12.04 -10.31
CA GLN A 477 -10.11 -12.79 -9.38
C GLN A 477 -8.66 -12.34 -9.53
N ARG A 478 -8.12 -11.75 -8.46
CA ARG A 478 -6.69 -11.63 -8.22
C ARG A 478 -6.06 -13.02 -8.18
N GLY A 479 -5.39 -13.37 -9.17
CA GLY A 479 -4.67 -14.61 -9.37
C GLY A 479 -4.41 -14.66 -10.85
N VAL A 480 -3.17 -14.47 -11.23
CA VAL A 480 -2.74 -14.55 -12.62
C VAL A 480 -2.99 -15.98 -13.08
N ASP A 481 -4.13 -16.23 -13.72
CA ASP A 481 -4.29 -17.37 -14.60
C ASP A 481 -3.51 -17.05 -15.87
N GLU A 482 -2.23 -17.30 -15.87
CA GLU A 482 -1.32 -17.11 -17.02
C GLU A 482 -1.73 -17.94 -18.26
N HIS A 483 -2.71 -18.81 -18.10
CA HIS A 483 -3.24 -19.67 -19.17
C HIS A 483 -4.59 -19.21 -19.73
N LEU A 484 -5.11 -18.05 -19.30
CA LEU A 484 -6.29 -17.50 -19.94
C LEU A 484 -5.85 -16.73 -21.21
N GLU A 485 -6.06 -17.33 -22.38
CA GLU A 485 -6.10 -16.60 -23.64
C GLU A 485 -7.21 -15.55 -23.57
N GLY A 486 -6.83 -14.29 -23.36
CA GLY A 486 -7.76 -13.16 -23.28
C GLY A 486 -7.09 -11.87 -23.71
N ASN A 487 -7.86 -10.96 -24.30
CA ASN A 487 -7.37 -9.64 -24.66
C ASN A 487 -7.17 -8.79 -23.40
N ILE A 488 -6.02 -8.12 -23.29
CA ILE A 488 -5.81 -7.08 -22.30
C ILE A 488 -6.56 -5.83 -22.80
N VAL A 489 -7.43 -5.30 -21.94
CA VAL A 489 -8.20 -4.08 -22.23
C VAL A 489 -8.06 -3.10 -21.08
N GLU A 490 -8.13 -1.82 -21.39
CA GLU A 490 -8.30 -0.78 -20.38
C GLU A 490 -9.77 -0.73 -19.98
N ALA A 491 -10.05 -0.77 -18.67
CA ALA A 491 -11.42 -0.73 -18.17
C ALA A 491 -11.50 -0.01 -16.82
N VAL A 492 -12.70 0.43 -16.52
CA VAL A 492 -13.10 0.96 -15.20
C VAL A 492 -13.82 -0.18 -14.48
N MET A 493 -13.14 -0.79 -13.51
CA MET A 493 -13.75 -1.73 -12.58
C MET A 493 -14.48 -0.91 -11.51
N MET A 494 -15.75 -1.20 -11.27
CA MET A 494 -16.56 -0.45 -10.31
C MET A 494 -17.48 -1.37 -9.51
N GLU A 495 -17.67 -1.03 -8.25
CA GLU A 495 -18.57 -1.81 -7.37
C GLU A 495 -20.03 -1.68 -7.81
N ARG A 496 -20.79 -2.76 -7.63
CA ARG A 496 -22.23 -2.80 -7.94
C ARG A 496 -23.07 -1.85 -7.09
N ARG A 497 -22.49 -1.21 -6.06
CA ARG A 497 -23.17 -0.25 -5.17
C ARG A 497 -23.36 1.14 -5.75
N PHE A 498 -22.74 1.46 -6.88
CA PHE A 498 -23.10 2.68 -7.63
C PHE A 498 -24.56 2.66 -8.06
N MET A 499 -25.17 3.83 -8.19
CA MET A 499 -26.55 3.94 -8.65
C MET A 499 -26.73 3.25 -10.02
N SER A 500 -27.90 2.66 -10.23
CA SER A 500 -28.23 2.05 -11.50
C SER A 500 -28.16 3.09 -12.63
N GLY A 501 -27.47 2.74 -13.71
CA GLY A 501 -27.29 3.65 -14.86
C GLY A 501 -25.91 4.27 -14.97
N VAL A 502 -25.21 4.52 -13.86
CA VAL A 502 -23.89 5.19 -13.88
C VAL A 502 -22.88 4.45 -14.76
N ALA A 503 -22.85 3.12 -14.72
CA ALA A 503 -21.96 2.33 -15.58
C ALA A 503 -22.31 2.53 -17.07
N LEU A 504 -23.60 2.50 -17.41
CA LEU A 504 -24.06 2.72 -18.80
C LEU A 504 -23.74 4.16 -19.26
N GLU A 505 -23.92 5.15 -18.41
CA GLU A 505 -23.62 6.54 -18.73
C GLU A 505 -22.11 6.74 -18.98
N LEU A 506 -21.25 6.09 -18.19
CA LEU A 506 -19.80 6.06 -18.43
C LEU A 506 -19.44 5.36 -19.75
N ASP A 507 -20.11 4.26 -20.09
CA ASP A 507 -19.91 3.59 -21.39
C ASP A 507 -20.34 4.49 -22.55
N LEU A 508 -21.42 5.26 -22.41
CA LEU A 508 -21.87 6.24 -23.41
C LEU A 508 -20.88 7.41 -23.59
N LEU A 509 -20.16 7.80 -22.53
CA LEU A 509 -19.06 8.77 -22.63
C LEU A 509 -17.81 8.17 -23.29
N GLY A 510 -17.75 6.85 -23.48
CA GLY A 510 -16.65 6.14 -24.16
C GLY A 510 -15.68 5.44 -23.21
N HIS A 511 -15.99 5.36 -21.91
CA HIS A 511 -15.28 4.45 -21.00
C HIS A 511 -15.75 3.02 -21.23
N ARG A 512 -14.94 2.06 -20.80
CA ARG A 512 -15.35 0.65 -20.75
C ARG A 512 -15.50 0.26 -19.28
N THR A 513 -16.71 -0.06 -18.84
CA THR A 513 -16.98 -0.42 -17.46
C THR A 513 -17.06 -1.93 -17.24
N ILE A 514 -16.63 -2.38 -16.05
CA ILE A 514 -16.79 -3.74 -15.54
C ILE A 514 -17.37 -3.62 -14.14
N VAL A 515 -18.61 -4.10 -13.96
CA VAL A 515 -19.27 -4.07 -12.65
C VAL A 515 -18.89 -5.32 -11.86
N GLU A 516 -18.26 -5.10 -10.73
CA GLU A 516 -17.74 -6.11 -9.81
C GLU A 516 -18.75 -6.47 -8.70
N SER A 517 -18.29 -7.11 -7.62
CA SER A 517 -19.10 -7.43 -6.44
C SER A 517 -19.54 -6.18 -5.67
N LEU A 518 -20.38 -6.36 -4.64
CA LEU A 518 -20.83 -5.24 -3.78
C LEU A 518 -19.68 -4.63 -2.98
N TRP A 519 -18.78 -5.47 -2.46
CA TRP A 519 -17.63 -5.11 -1.65
C TRP A 519 -16.42 -5.82 -2.22
N GLU A 520 -15.79 -5.17 -3.20
CA GLU A 520 -14.70 -5.79 -3.94
C GLU A 520 -13.36 -5.50 -3.25
N ASP A 521 -12.68 -6.57 -2.90
CA ASP A 521 -11.37 -6.56 -2.24
C ASP A 521 -10.35 -5.69 -3.01
N GLY A 522 -10.41 -5.78 -4.36
CA GLY A 522 -9.58 -5.03 -5.29
C GLY A 522 -9.76 -3.52 -5.29
N MET A 523 -10.81 -2.99 -4.65
CA MET A 523 -11.06 -1.56 -4.53
C MET A 523 -10.29 -0.90 -3.38
N GLY A 524 -9.37 -1.62 -2.78
CA GLY A 524 -8.53 -1.13 -1.71
C GLY A 524 -9.12 -1.27 -0.31
N HIS A 525 -8.25 -1.19 0.69
CA HIS A 525 -8.61 -1.18 2.10
C HIS A 525 -8.09 0.12 2.71
N ALA A 526 -8.96 1.11 2.83
CA ALA A 526 -8.59 2.43 3.33
C ALA A 526 -8.81 2.55 4.84
N GLN A 527 -7.93 3.30 5.49
CA GLN A 527 -8.11 3.74 6.86
C GLN A 527 -7.82 5.23 6.92
N ALA A 528 -8.47 5.93 7.85
CA ALA A 528 -8.19 7.33 8.08
C ALA A 528 -8.46 7.72 9.54
N ILE A 529 -7.76 8.75 9.97
CA ILE A 529 -8.04 9.51 11.18
C ILE A 529 -8.23 10.96 10.76
N LEU A 530 -9.42 11.52 11.02
CA LEU A 530 -9.67 12.94 10.93
C LEU A 530 -9.53 13.57 12.31
N ILE A 531 -8.84 14.68 12.39
CA ILE A 531 -8.63 15.46 13.61
C ILE A 531 -9.41 16.75 13.47
N ASN A 532 -10.39 16.95 14.34
CA ASN A 532 -11.15 18.18 14.37
C ASN A 532 -10.27 19.30 14.95
N PRO A 533 -9.98 20.37 14.19
CA PRO A 533 -9.04 21.41 14.63
C PRO A 533 -9.56 22.24 15.82
N ASP A 534 -10.86 22.31 16.03
CA ASP A 534 -11.49 23.14 17.05
C ASP A 534 -11.67 22.39 18.38
N THR A 535 -12.04 21.11 18.30
CA THR A 535 -12.38 20.27 19.47
C THR A 535 -11.28 19.28 19.84
N HIS A 536 -10.29 19.08 18.97
CA HIS A 536 -9.24 18.05 19.07
C HIS A 536 -9.78 16.62 19.21
N ILE A 537 -11.03 16.37 18.81
CA ILE A 537 -11.61 15.05 18.75
C ILE A 537 -11.04 14.32 17.52
N PHE A 538 -10.62 13.07 17.73
CA PHE A 538 -10.24 12.16 16.67
C PHE A 538 -11.47 11.42 16.14
N GLU A 539 -11.60 11.36 14.82
CA GLU A 539 -12.60 10.57 14.12
C GLU A 539 -11.89 9.47 13.31
N GLY A 540 -11.94 8.25 13.81
CA GLY A 540 -11.28 7.10 13.19
C GLY A 540 -12.23 6.33 12.26
N ALA A 541 -11.73 5.92 11.10
CA ALA A 541 -12.49 5.14 10.13
C ALA A 541 -11.68 3.99 9.55
N ALA A 542 -12.33 2.85 9.32
CA ALA A 542 -11.73 1.68 8.70
C ALA A 542 -12.63 1.08 7.63
N ASP A 543 -12.02 0.47 6.65
CA ASP A 543 -12.68 -0.07 5.46
C ASP A 543 -13.44 -1.37 5.75
N PRO A 544 -14.72 -1.45 5.43
CA PRO A 544 -15.49 -2.69 5.55
C PRO A 544 -15.09 -3.77 4.54
N ARG A 545 -14.23 -3.43 3.55
CA ARG A 545 -13.69 -4.41 2.59
C ARG A 545 -12.60 -5.29 3.19
N CYS A 546 -12.07 -4.96 4.38
CA CYS A 546 -11.08 -5.76 5.12
C CYS A 546 -11.61 -6.18 6.51
N ASP A 547 -10.75 -6.81 7.31
CA ASP A 547 -11.03 -7.11 8.73
C ASP A 547 -10.67 -5.92 9.64
N GLY A 548 -10.75 -4.69 9.07
CA GLY A 548 -10.28 -3.45 9.65
C GLY A 548 -11.15 -2.91 10.77
N LEU A 549 -10.51 -2.16 11.66
CA LEU A 549 -11.17 -1.45 12.74
C LEU A 549 -10.44 -0.13 13.06
N ALA A 550 -11.20 0.88 13.50
CA ALA A 550 -10.66 2.04 14.18
C ALA A 550 -11.03 1.94 15.68
N LEU A 551 -10.09 2.26 16.56
CA LEU A 551 -10.28 2.31 18.00
C LEU A 551 -9.67 3.59 18.56
N GLY A 552 -10.45 4.27 19.40
CA GLY A 552 -10.04 5.46 20.14
C GLY A 552 -10.43 5.36 21.61
N TRP A 553 -9.91 6.27 22.41
CA TRP A 553 -10.21 6.37 23.85
C TRP A 553 -10.18 7.81 24.35
#